data_ca93f8e70304e612e19146363268bb58
#
_entry.id   ca93f8e70304e612e19146363268bb58
#
_cell.length_a   1.000
_cell.length_b   1.000
_cell.length_c   1.000
_cell.angle_alpha   90.00
_cell.angle_beta   90.00
_cell.angle_gamma   90.00
#
_symmetry.space_group_name_H-M   'P 1'
#
loop_
_entity.id
_entity.type
_entity.pdbx_description
1 polymer ?
#
loop_
_entity_poly.entity_id
_entity_poly.type
_entity_poly.pdbx_seq_one_letter_code
_entity_poly.pdbx_strand_id
1 'polypeptide(L)'
;PYEACPHNPILSHRDNPDGSIACTGHADLEVDHNGNWWLVCLGIRPSCTPQRGLKLHHLGRETFLSPVIWDKEGWPVVGNDGRIALEMKGPLPGDQVQPICRDFTDDFSEEKFSLHYNWVRTPHMENYVRDTAARRLILKGTSVTLNDTDTPTWVGIRQKEFDVEADVVVSLKENFSDACPVSQDSNVKGLNKR
;
A
#
# COMPACT_ATOMS: atom_id res chain seq x y z
N PRO A 1 27.85 27.59 -8.61
CA PRO A 1 26.53 28.18 -8.34
C PRO A 1 25.43 27.26 -8.82
N TYR A 2 24.30 27.25 -8.13
CA TYR A 2 23.12 26.53 -8.57
C TYR A 2 22.38 27.37 -9.60
N GLU A 3 21.84 26.71 -10.62
CA GLU A 3 21.00 27.33 -11.64
C GLU A 3 19.59 26.75 -11.54
N ALA A 4 18.59 27.60 -11.63
CA ALA A 4 17.21 27.18 -11.54
C ALA A 4 16.76 26.56 -12.86
N CYS A 5 16.21 25.33 -12.81
CA CYS A 5 15.60 24.71 -13.99
C CYS A 5 14.43 25.60 -14.49
N PRO A 6 14.40 25.97 -15.77
CA PRO A 6 13.33 26.81 -16.33
C PRO A 6 11.97 26.11 -16.31
N HIS A 7 11.96 24.77 -16.20
CA HIS A 7 10.74 23.94 -16.17
C HIS A 7 10.27 23.58 -14.76
N ASN A 8 10.80 24.23 -13.72
CA ASN A 8 10.32 23.97 -12.35
C ASN A 8 8.86 24.42 -12.17
N PRO A 9 8.04 23.58 -11.48
CA PRO A 9 8.38 22.26 -10.93
C PRO A 9 8.47 21.17 -12.02
N ILE A 10 9.55 20.39 -12.04
CA ILE A 10 9.75 19.27 -13.00
C ILE A 10 8.75 18.12 -12.84
N LEU A 11 8.01 18.09 -11.75
CA LEU A 11 6.91 17.16 -11.47
C LEU A 11 5.77 17.91 -10.78
N SER A 12 4.58 17.89 -11.37
CA SER A 12 3.39 18.45 -10.73
C SER A 12 2.11 17.81 -11.24
N HIS A 13 1.24 17.44 -10.31
CA HIS A 13 -0.14 17.00 -10.58
C HIS A 13 -1.18 17.97 -10.03
N ARG A 14 -0.77 19.22 -9.77
CA ARG A 14 -1.66 20.23 -9.17
C ARG A 14 -2.89 20.50 -10.03
N ASP A 15 -2.70 20.63 -11.33
CA ASP A 15 -3.73 20.96 -12.29
C ASP A 15 -4.02 19.77 -13.23
N ASN A 16 -3.89 18.55 -12.72
CA ASN A 16 -4.17 17.35 -13.51
C ASN A 16 -5.68 17.15 -13.68
N PRO A 17 -6.23 17.27 -14.89
CA PRO A 17 -7.67 17.21 -15.13
C PRO A 17 -8.25 15.80 -14.92
N ASP A 18 -7.46 14.74 -15.11
CA ASP A 18 -7.95 13.36 -14.96
C ASP A 18 -8.01 12.93 -13.50
N GLY A 19 -7.23 13.57 -12.62
CA GLY A 19 -7.22 13.30 -11.20
C GLY A 19 -6.77 11.90 -10.79
N SER A 20 -6.25 11.09 -11.72
CA SER A 20 -5.85 9.69 -11.47
C SER A 20 -4.72 9.57 -10.46
N ILE A 21 -3.80 10.53 -10.49
CA ILE A 21 -2.71 10.65 -9.51
C ILE A 21 -2.72 12.07 -8.94
N ALA A 22 -2.46 12.19 -7.67
CA ALA A 22 -2.44 13.48 -6.98
C ALA A 22 -1.39 13.53 -5.87
N CYS A 23 -1.12 14.73 -5.35
CA CYS A 23 -0.21 14.95 -4.23
C CYS A 23 1.17 14.33 -4.46
N THR A 24 1.69 14.44 -5.68
CA THR A 24 3.02 13.95 -6.02
C THR A 24 4.10 14.82 -5.38
N GLY A 25 5.19 14.19 -4.94
CA GLY A 25 6.31 14.87 -4.32
C GLY A 25 7.25 13.91 -3.62
N HIS A 26 8.19 14.47 -2.84
CA HIS A 26 9.22 13.71 -2.12
C HIS A 26 9.95 12.77 -3.08
N ALA A 27 10.47 13.35 -4.16
CA ALA A 27 11.02 12.63 -5.29
C ALA A 27 12.54 12.58 -5.23
N ASP A 28 13.08 11.44 -5.64
CA ASP A 28 14.51 11.22 -5.85
C ASP A 28 14.76 10.79 -7.29
N LEU A 29 15.93 11.20 -7.84
CA LEU A 29 16.41 10.79 -9.14
C LEU A 29 17.44 9.69 -8.97
N GLU A 30 17.27 8.60 -9.72
CA GLU A 30 18.15 7.45 -9.70
C GLU A 30 18.51 7.00 -11.11
N VAL A 31 19.70 6.41 -11.25
CA VAL A 31 20.19 5.83 -12.50
C VAL A 31 20.30 4.33 -12.37
N ASP A 32 19.75 3.59 -13.34
CA ASP A 32 19.87 2.14 -13.37
C ASP A 32 21.24 1.69 -13.92
N HIS A 33 21.51 0.39 -13.84
CA HIS A 33 22.78 -0.19 -14.32
C HIS A 33 22.99 -0.09 -15.84
N ASN A 34 21.97 0.27 -16.61
CA ASN A 34 22.02 0.52 -18.04
C ASN A 34 22.19 2.01 -18.36
N GLY A 35 22.27 2.87 -17.34
CA GLY A 35 22.41 4.32 -17.50
C GLY A 35 21.10 5.06 -17.76
N ASN A 36 19.96 4.39 -17.62
CA ASN A 36 18.65 5.05 -17.73
C ASN A 36 18.31 5.77 -16.44
N TRP A 37 17.75 6.96 -16.58
CA TRP A 37 17.34 7.77 -15.45
C TRP A 37 15.88 7.56 -15.10
N TRP A 38 15.64 7.50 -13.81
CA TRP A 38 14.34 7.28 -13.22
C TRP A 38 14.07 8.29 -12.12
N LEU A 39 12.80 8.65 -11.95
CA LEU A 39 12.32 9.39 -10.79
C LEU A 39 11.40 8.49 -9.99
N VAL A 40 11.71 8.36 -8.70
CA VAL A 40 10.87 7.68 -7.71
C VAL A 40 10.20 8.74 -6.85
N CYS A 41 8.90 8.69 -6.69
CA CYS A 41 8.19 9.67 -5.85
C CYS A 41 7.01 9.05 -5.10
N LEU A 42 6.48 9.81 -4.15
CA LEU A 42 5.21 9.50 -3.50
C LEU A 42 4.06 10.22 -4.20
N GLY A 43 2.90 9.58 -4.19
CA GLY A 43 1.66 10.15 -4.66
C GLY A 43 0.47 9.40 -4.06
N ILE A 44 -0.73 9.82 -4.40
CA ILE A 44 -1.96 9.11 -4.05
C ILE A 44 -2.77 8.84 -5.32
N ARG A 45 -3.51 7.74 -5.32
CA ARG A 45 -4.59 7.51 -6.27
C ARG A 45 -5.92 7.88 -5.58
N PRO A 46 -6.56 9.01 -5.93
CA PRO A 46 -7.83 9.38 -5.33
C PRO A 46 -8.92 8.37 -5.67
N SER A 47 -9.76 8.01 -4.71
CA SER A 47 -10.97 7.25 -4.97
C SER A 47 -11.97 8.10 -5.76
N CYS A 48 -12.75 7.46 -6.63
CA CYS A 48 -13.56 8.07 -7.70
C CYS A 48 -14.68 9.03 -7.28
N THR A 49 -14.81 9.37 -6.01
CA THR A 49 -15.84 10.29 -5.54
C THR A 49 -15.22 11.54 -4.92
N PRO A 50 -15.01 12.61 -5.71
CA PRO A 50 -14.60 13.88 -5.15
C PRO A 50 -15.76 14.50 -4.37
N GLN A 51 -15.96 14.09 -3.13
CA GLN A 51 -16.87 14.80 -2.24
C GLN A 51 -16.15 16.03 -1.69
N ARG A 52 -16.71 17.21 -2.00
CA ARG A 52 -16.29 18.51 -1.46
C ARG A 52 -14.85 18.93 -1.73
N GLY A 53 -14.30 18.60 -2.90
CA GLY A 53 -12.93 18.98 -3.26
C GLY A 53 -11.82 18.27 -2.47
N LEU A 54 -12.16 17.31 -1.65
CA LEU A 54 -11.19 16.47 -0.93
C LEU A 54 -10.76 15.31 -1.82
N LYS A 55 -9.44 15.12 -1.97
CA LYS A 55 -8.87 13.97 -2.64
C LYS A 55 -8.79 12.80 -1.63
N LEU A 56 -9.90 12.07 -1.48
CA LEU A 56 -9.97 10.93 -0.59
C LEU A 56 -9.22 9.75 -1.19
N HIS A 57 -8.42 9.09 -0.39
CA HIS A 57 -7.69 7.89 -0.77
C HIS A 57 -7.60 6.92 0.42
N HIS A 58 -7.93 5.65 0.21
CA HIS A 58 -7.86 4.64 1.27
C HIS A 58 -6.60 3.77 1.20
N LEU A 59 -5.90 3.78 0.06
CA LEU A 59 -4.63 3.05 -0.09
C LEU A 59 -3.45 3.78 0.55
N GLY A 60 -3.64 5.04 0.93
CA GLY A 60 -2.58 5.89 1.46
C GLY A 60 -1.68 6.45 0.36
N ARG A 61 -0.46 6.83 0.72
CA ARG A 61 0.57 7.22 -0.23
C ARG A 61 1.22 5.99 -0.84
N GLU A 62 1.38 6.02 -2.13
CA GLU A 62 1.97 4.95 -2.93
C GLU A 62 3.26 5.45 -3.59
N THR A 63 4.14 4.52 -3.93
CA THR A 63 5.38 4.82 -4.64
C THR A 63 5.15 4.72 -6.13
N PHE A 64 5.54 5.75 -6.86
CA PHE A 64 5.48 5.82 -8.30
C PHE A 64 6.89 5.85 -8.89
N LEU A 65 7.04 5.24 -10.04
CA LEU A 65 8.27 5.21 -10.83
C LEU A 65 7.98 5.85 -12.19
N SER A 66 8.85 6.76 -12.62
CA SER A 66 8.74 7.43 -13.91
C SER A 66 10.07 7.47 -14.62
N PRO A 67 10.14 7.23 -15.94
CA PRO A 67 11.35 7.48 -16.69
C PRO A 67 11.66 8.99 -16.74
N VAL A 68 12.95 9.30 -16.81
CA VAL A 68 13.45 10.66 -16.95
C VAL A 68 14.38 10.72 -18.15
N ILE A 69 14.21 11.73 -18.98
CA ILE A 69 15.13 12.07 -20.04
C ILE A 69 15.78 13.42 -19.76
N TRP A 70 16.99 13.63 -20.22
CA TRP A 70 17.66 14.93 -20.15
C TRP A 70 17.48 15.62 -21.49
N ASP A 71 17.01 16.85 -21.45
CA ASP A 71 16.88 17.65 -22.67
C ASP A 71 18.24 18.10 -23.23
N LYS A 72 18.23 18.86 -24.32
CA LYS A 72 19.45 19.33 -24.98
C LYS A 72 20.26 20.34 -24.15
N GLU A 73 19.59 21.00 -23.23
CA GLU A 73 20.19 21.97 -22.32
C GLU A 73 20.63 21.31 -20.98
N GLY A 74 20.38 20.02 -20.82
CA GLY A 74 20.78 19.25 -19.64
C GLY A 74 19.79 19.36 -18.48
N TRP A 75 18.51 19.67 -18.75
CA TRP A 75 17.47 19.67 -17.75
C TRP A 75 16.66 18.37 -17.73
N PRO A 76 16.23 17.88 -16.57
CA PRO A 76 15.44 16.66 -16.48
C PRO A 76 13.99 16.89 -16.92
N VAL A 77 13.49 16.02 -17.77
CA VAL A 77 12.10 15.94 -18.20
C VAL A 77 11.51 14.64 -17.66
N VAL A 78 10.55 14.77 -16.77
CA VAL A 78 9.93 13.66 -16.05
C VAL A 78 8.68 13.19 -16.77
N GLY A 79 8.62 11.91 -17.10
CA GLY A 79 7.43 11.27 -17.64
C GLY A 79 6.82 11.99 -18.84
N ASN A 80 5.54 12.29 -18.75
CA ASN A 80 4.79 13.00 -19.79
C ASN A 80 4.77 14.50 -19.49
N ASP A 81 5.86 15.18 -19.79
CA ASP A 81 6.02 16.63 -19.57
C ASP A 81 5.67 17.06 -18.13
N GLY A 82 6.42 16.46 -17.18
CA GLY A 82 6.26 16.73 -15.76
C GLY A 82 5.06 16.04 -15.08
N ARG A 83 4.47 15.04 -15.73
CA ARG A 83 3.36 14.26 -15.17
C ARG A 83 3.64 12.76 -15.25
N ILE A 84 3.21 12.06 -14.23
CA ILE A 84 3.24 10.60 -14.14
C ILE A 84 1.85 10.07 -14.49
N ALA A 85 1.79 9.01 -15.28
CA ALA A 85 0.58 8.24 -15.55
C ALA A 85 0.61 6.89 -14.82
N LEU A 86 -0.56 6.27 -14.67
CA LEU A 86 -0.66 4.93 -14.08
C LEU A 86 0.04 3.87 -14.94
N GLU A 87 0.06 4.08 -16.25
CA GLU A 87 0.80 3.27 -17.20
C GLU A 87 1.75 4.16 -18.01
N MET A 88 3.02 3.78 -18.02
CA MET A 88 4.06 4.51 -18.73
C MET A 88 4.98 3.54 -19.46
N LYS A 89 5.50 4.00 -20.60
CA LYS A 89 6.56 3.29 -21.30
C LYS A 89 7.91 3.79 -20.81
N GLY A 90 8.83 2.88 -20.55
CA GLY A 90 10.18 3.20 -20.13
C GLY A 90 11.18 2.10 -20.51
N PRO A 91 12.46 2.38 -20.45
CA PRO A 91 13.53 1.43 -20.79
C PRO A 91 13.72 0.44 -19.62
N LEU A 92 12.77 -0.48 -19.42
CA LEU A 92 12.90 -1.48 -18.35
C LEU A 92 14.10 -2.38 -18.56
N PRO A 93 14.89 -2.68 -17.51
CA PRO A 93 15.96 -3.64 -17.57
C PRO A 93 15.40 -5.07 -17.69
N GLY A 94 15.63 -5.71 -18.83
CA GLY A 94 15.33 -7.13 -19.03
C GLY A 94 14.04 -7.44 -19.77
N ASP A 95 14.05 -8.60 -20.41
CA ASP A 95 13.01 -9.04 -21.36
C ASP A 95 11.82 -9.77 -20.68
N GLN A 96 11.86 -9.94 -19.36
CA GLN A 96 10.84 -10.74 -18.66
C GLN A 96 10.26 -9.97 -17.47
N VAL A 97 9.07 -9.45 -17.68
CA VAL A 97 8.22 -9.01 -16.58
C VAL A 97 7.53 -10.24 -15.99
N GLN A 98 7.89 -10.63 -14.78
CA GLN A 98 7.13 -11.64 -14.06
C GLN A 98 5.77 -11.08 -13.64
N PRO A 99 4.66 -11.78 -13.90
CA PRO A 99 3.36 -11.35 -13.41
C PRO A 99 3.40 -11.20 -11.89
N ILE A 100 3.00 -10.05 -11.38
CA ILE A 100 2.86 -9.84 -9.93
C ILE A 100 1.61 -10.61 -9.50
N CYS A 101 1.80 -11.72 -8.76
CA CYS A 101 0.69 -12.36 -8.09
C CYS A 101 0.25 -11.44 -6.93
N ARG A 102 -0.99 -10.98 -7.00
CA ARG A 102 -1.59 -10.09 -5.99
C ARG A 102 -2.41 -10.84 -4.96
N ASP A 103 -2.72 -12.10 -5.25
CA ASP A 103 -3.47 -12.98 -4.37
C ASP A 103 -2.59 -13.45 -3.22
N PHE A 104 -3.18 -13.54 -2.06
CA PHE A 104 -2.53 -14.04 -0.86
C PHE A 104 -3.43 -15.05 -0.17
N THR A 105 -2.87 -16.23 0.12
CA THR A 105 -3.54 -17.27 0.90
C THR A 105 -2.56 -17.76 1.97
N ASP A 106 -3.03 -17.92 3.19
CA ASP A 106 -2.30 -18.56 4.28
C ASP A 106 -3.18 -19.63 4.93
N ASP A 107 -2.77 -20.87 4.81
CA ASP A 107 -3.42 -22.02 5.45
C ASP A 107 -2.86 -22.33 6.83
N PHE A 108 -1.97 -21.45 7.33
CA PHE A 108 -1.29 -21.55 8.63
C PHE A 108 -0.46 -22.83 8.85
N SER A 109 -0.04 -23.48 7.77
CA SER A 109 0.83 -24.67 7.84
C SER A 109 2.28 -24.35 8.19
N GLU A 110 2.71 -23.11 7.96
CA GLU A 110 4.08 -22.66 8.19
C GLU A 110 4.25 -22.07 9.59
N GLU A 111 5.40 -22.28 10.22
CA GLU A 111 5.71 -21.71 11.55
C GLU A 111 5.89 -20.21 11.52
N LYS A 112 6.50 -19.70 10.44
CA LYS A 112 6.82 -18.29 10.30
C LYS A 112 5.67 -17.51 9.70
N PHE A 113 5.50 -16.27 10.15
CA PHE A 113 4.61 -15.33 9.50
C PHE A 113 5.18 -14.92 8.14
N SER A 114 4.31 -14.88 7.13
CA SER A 114 4.65 -14.29 5.84
C SER A 114 4.97 -12.80 6.00
N LEU A 115 5.84 -12.28 5.15
CA LEU A 115 6.16 -10.85 5.09
C LEU A 115 4.98 -9.96 4.65
N HIS A 116 3.86 -10.56 4.23
CA HIS A 116 2.63 -9.83 3.93
C HIS A 116 1.89 -9.35 5.19
N TYR A 117 2.17 -9.97 6.36
CA TYR A 117 1.54 -9.58 7.61
C TYR A 117 2.13 -8.29 8.17
N ASN A 118 1.26 -7.51 8.74
CA ASN A 118 1.58 -6.24 9.42
C ASN A 118 0.91 -6.21 10.79
N TRP A 119 1.52 -5.47 11.68
CA TRP A 119 1.04 -5.26 13.05
C TRP A 119 0.92 -3.77 13.34
N VAL A 120 0.07 -3.44 14.29
CA VAL A 120 0.03 -2.09 14.85
C VAL A 120 1.15 -1.98 15.89
N ARG A 121 2.13 -1.12 15.65
CA ARG A 121 3.33 -0.95 16.49
C ARG A 121 4.16 -2.25 16.61
N THR A 122 4.89 -2.42 17.73
CA THR A 122 5.67 -3.62 18.02
C THR A 122 4.77 -4.68 18.66
N PRO A 123 4.51 -5.82 18.00
CA PRO A 123 3.59 -6.80 18.51
C PRO A 123 4.16 -7.56 19.71
N HIS A 124 3.29 -7.90 20.66
CA HIS A 124 3.57 -8.88 21.72
C HIS A 124 3.41 -10.28 21.14
N MET A 125 4.49 -10.87 20.61
CA MET A 125 4.44 -12.12 19.83
C MET A 125 3.89 -13.31 20.60
N GLU A 126 3.95 -13.31 21.94
CA GLU A 126 3.33 -14.31 22.82
C GLU A 126 1.80 -14.37 22.70
N ASN A 127 1.19 -13.34 22.11
CA ASN A 127 -0.25 -13.30 21.84
C ASN A 127 -0.64 -13.92 20.48
N TYR A 128 0.35 -14.36 19.70
CA TYR A 128 0.15 -14.91 18.36
C TYR A 128 0.72 -16.32 18.28
N VAL A 129 -0.14 -17.32 18.29
CA VAL A 129 0.30 -18.71 18.23
C VAL A 129 -0.10 -19.33 16.90
N ARG A 130 0.90 -19.77 16.12
CA ARG A 130 0.66 -20.58 14.91
C ARG A 130 0.63 -22.05 15.31
N ASP A 131 -0.57 -22.62 15.32
CA ASP A 131 -0.78 -24.07 15.52
C ASP A 131 -0.76 -24.73 14.13
N THR A 132 0.43 -25.06 13.66
CA THR A 132 0.65 -25.61 12.33
C THR A 132 0.00 -26.98 12.13
N ALA A 133 -0.09 -27.76 13.20
CA ALA A 133 -0.74 -29.08 13.15
C ALA A 133 -2.25 -28.96 12.92
N ALA A 134 -2.89 -27.97 13.55
CA ALA A 134 -4.31 -27.68 13.37
C ALA A 134 -4.59 -26.64 12.26
N ARG A 135 -3.53 -26.15 11.59
CA ARG A 135 -3.62 -25.13 10.52
C ARG A 135 -4.44 -23.92 10.91
N ARG A 136 -4.04 -23.24 11.99
CA ARG A 136 -4.74 -22.08 12.51
C ARG A 136 -3.80 -21.09 13.17
N LEU A 137 -4.21 -19.84 13.13
CA LEU A 137 -3.62 -18.76 13.91
C LEU A 137 -4.52 -18.48 15.13
N ILE A 138 -3.94 -18.56 16.32
CA ILE A 138 -4.61 -18.23 17.58
C ILE A 138 -4.16 -16.83 18.00
N LEU A 139 -5.10 -15.94 18.19
CA LEU A 139 -4.89 -14.60 18.70
C LEU A 139 -5.42 -14.53 20.15
N LYS A 140 -4.55 -14.15 21.07
CA LYS A 140 -4.93 -13.91 22.46
C LYS A 140 -5.29 -12.43 22.61
N GLY A 141 -6.57 -12.14 22.75
CA GLY A 141 -7.05 -10.78 23.00
C GLY A 141 -6.53 -10.21 24.32
N THR A 142 -6.40 -8.90 24.37
CA THR A 142 -6.04 -8.11 25.56
C THR A 142 -7.08 -7.01 25.77
N SER A 143 -6.97 -6.27 26.85
CA SER A 143 -7.81 -5.09 27.11
C SER A 143 -7.45 -3.88 26.25
N VAL A 144 -6.30 -3.93 25.55
CA VAL A 144 -5.82 -2.85 24.70
C VAL A 144 -6.58 -2.83 23.37
N THR A 145 -7.13 -1.68 23.01
CA THR A 145 -7.91 -1.47 21.79
C THR A 145 -7.11 -0.69 20.75
N LEU A 146 -7.63 -0.56 19.53
CA LEU A 146 -7.02 0.26 18.47
C LEU A 146 -7.00 1.76 18.80
N ASN A 147 -7.80 2.22 19.76
CA ASN A 147 -7.82 3.61 20.20
C ASN A 147 -6.78 3.93 21.27
N ASP A 148 -6.17 2.90 21.85
CA ASP A 148 -5.16 3.08 22.88
C ASP A 148 -3.79 3.37 22.28
N THR A 149 -2.90 3.95 23.07
CA THR A 149 -1.51 4.21 22.68
C THR A 149 -0.61 2.98 22.80
N ASP A 150 -1.07 1.96 23.48
CA ASP A 150 -0.39 0.68 23.65
C ASP A 150 -0.62 -0.25 22.45
N THR A 151 -0.04 -1.46 22.45
CA THR A 151 -0.06 -2.40 21.34
C THR A 151 -1.18 -3.42 21.49
N PRO A 152 -2.25 -3.35 20.68
CA PRO A 152 -3.29 -4.36 20.68
C PRO A 152 -2.84 -5.66 20.01
N THR A 153 -3.48 -6.79 20.35
CA THR A 153 -3.34 -8.00 19.55
C THR A 153 -4.11 -7.82 18.24
N TRP A 154 -3.40 -7.50 17.18
CA TRP A 154 -3.94 -7.21 15.87
C TRP A 154 -2.98 -7.69 14.78
N VAL A 155 -3.51 -8.26 13.72
CA VAL A 155 -2.76 -8.64 12.53
C VAL A 155 -3.56 -8.29 11.29
N GLY A 156 -2.90 -7.83 10.26
CA GLY A 156 -3.55 -7.45 9.01
C GLY A 156 -2.65 -7.62 7.81
N ILE A 157 -3.26 -7.52 6.65
CA ILE A 157 -2.60 -7.51 5.35
C ILE A 157 -2.90 -6.17 4.69
N ARG A 158 -1.87 -5.55 4.10
CA ARG A 158 -2.04 -4.28 3.42
C ARG A 158 -2.89 -4.47 2.16
N GLN A 159 -3.99 -3.73 2.08
CA GLN A 159 -4.74 -3.59 0.84
C GLN A 159 -3.90 -2.79 -0.18
N LYS A 160 -3.78 -3.31 -1.40
CA LYS A 160 -2.96 -2.71 -2.48
C LYS A 160 -3.80 -2.28 -3.68
N GLU A 161 -5.05 -2.76 -3.76
CA GLU A 161 -5.97 -2.46 -4.85
C GLU A 161 -7.25 -1.83 -4.30
N PHE A 162 -7.98 -1.12 -5.17
CA PHE A 162 -9.27 -0.53 -4.80
C PHE A 162 -10.32 -1.60 -4.53
N ASP A 163 -10.34 -2.63 -5.37
CA ASP A 163 -11.25 -3.75 -5.26
C ASP A 163 -10.49 -4.94 -4.66
N VAL A 164 -10.97 -5.44 -3.53
CA VAL A 164 -10.40 -6.57 -2.82
C VAL A 164 -11.50 -7.44 -2.26
N GLU A 165 -11.32 -8.73 -2.34
CA GLU A 165 -12.12 -9.72 -1.65
C GLU A 165 -11.23 -10.43 -0.62
N ALA A 166 -11.73 -10.60 0.59
CA ALA A 166 -11.01 -11.27 1.66
C ALA A 166 -11.96 -12.20 2.43
N ASP A 167 -11.56 -13.46 2.54
CA ASP A 167 -12.28 -14.47 3.29
C ASP A 167 -11.43 -14.96 4.46
N VAL A 168 -12.04 -15.06 5.63
CA VAL A 168 -11.41 -15.64 6.81
C VAL A 168 -12.45 -16.43 7.62
N VAL A 169 -12.07 -17.60 8.09
CA VAL A 169 -12.87 -18.40 9.01
C VAL A 169 -12.39 -18.09 10.43
N VAL A 170 -13.29 -17.59 11.25
CA VAL A 170 -13.00 -17.22 12.65
C VAL A 170 -13.83 -18.06 13.60
N SER A 171 -13.21 -18.59 14.66
CA SER A 171 -13.88 -19.23 15.78
C SER A 171 -13.47 -18.59 17.09
N LEU A 172 -14.43 -18.33 17.96
CA LEU A 172 -14.20 -17.82 19.30
C LEU A 172 -14.16 -19.00 20.28
N LYS A 173 -13.18 -19.00 21.20
CA LYS A 173 -13.25 -19.93 22.34
C LYS A 173 -14.28 -19.41 23.35
N GLU A 174 -15.15 -20.29 23.82
CA GLU A 174 -16.09 -20.00 24.88
C GLU A 174 -15.31 -19.71 26.18
N ASN A 175 -15.18 -18.46 26.54
CA ASN A 175 -14.76 -17.96 27.85
C ASN A 175 -14.54 -16.43 27.77
N PHE A 176 -15.46 -15.74 27.09
CA PHE A 176 -15.51 -14.29 27.18
C PHE A 176 -16.40 -13.91 28.36
N SER A 177 -15.80 -13.25 29.35
CA SER A 177 -16.58 -12.44 30.29
C SER A 177 -17.23 -11.30 29.49
N ASP A 178 -18.47 -10.95 29.85
CA ASP A 178 -19.41 -10.05 29.16
C ASP A 178 -18.92 -8.60 28.85
N ALA A 179 -17.63 -8.36 28.77
CA ALA A 179 -17.04 -7.02 28.67
C ALA A 179 -16.83 -6.50 27.24
N CYS A 180 -17.07 -7.30 26.20
CA CYS A 180 -16.98 -6.81 24.82
C CYS A 180 -18.05 -7.47 23.94
N PRO A 181 -19.05 -6.73 23.45
CA PRO A 181 -20.01 -7.27 22.50
C PRO A 181 -19.30 -7.44 21.14
N VAL A 182 -18.81 -8.65 20.89
CA VAL A 182 -18.44 -9.06 19.52
C VAL A 182 -19.73 -9.41 18.81
N SER A 183 -20.04 -8.72 17.72
CA SER A 183 -21.14 -9.11 16.84
C SER A 183 -20.90 -10.55 16.37
N GLN A 184 -21.88 -11.42 16.58
CA GLN A 184 -21.84 -12.85 16.24
C GLN A 184 -21.98 -13.12 14.73
N ASP A 185 -21.50 -12.26 13.87
CA ASP A 185 -21.50 -12.51 12.44
C ASP A 185 -20.23 -13.24 12.04
N SER A 186 -20.34 -14.57 12.01
CA SER A 186 -19.28 -15.52 11.66
C SER A 186 -18.91 -15.54 10.16
N ASN A 187 -19.30 -14.55 9.38
CA ASN A 187 -18.85 -14.34 8.00
C ASN A 187 -18.67 -12.85 7.73
N VAL A 188 -17.46 -12.35 7.89
CA VAL A 188 -17.12 -11.02 7.41
C VAL A 188 -16.85 -11.12 5.91
N LYS A 189 -17.88 -11.02 5.09
CA LYS A 189 -17.74 -10.69 3.67
C LYS A 189 -17.59 -9.19 3.56
N GLY A 190 -16.37 -8.73 3.36
CA GLY A 190 -16.08 -7.34 3.04
C GLY A 190 -16.55 -6.99 1.63
N LEU A 191 -17.84 -6.72 1.46
CA LEU A 191 -18.38 -6.14 0.24
C LEU A 191 -18.17 -4.62 0.29
N ASN A 192 -17.12 -4.13 -0.35
CA ASN A 192 -17.08 -2.73 -0.77
C ASN A 192 -18.10 -2.56 -1.90
N LYS A 193 -19.29 -2.05 -1.59
CA LYS A 193 -20.23 -1.59 -2.61
C LYS A 193 -19.72 -0.29 -3.23
N ARG A 194 -19.78 -0.27 -4.56
CA ARG A 194 -19.47 0.83 -5.51
C ARG A 194 -19.98 2.20 -5.09
#